data_bb8d986fa04997f8a219182614a4b540
#
_entry.id   bb8d986fa04997f8a219182614a4b540
#
_cell.length_a   1.000
_cell.length_b   1.000
_cell.length_c   1.000
_cell.angle_alpha   90.00
_cell.angle_beta   90.00
_cell.angle_gamma   90.00
#
_symmetry.space_group_name_H-M   'P 1'
#
loop_
_entity.id
_entity.type
_entity.pdbx_description
1 polymer ?
#
loop_
_entity_poly.entity_id
_entity_poly.type
_entity_poly.pdbx_seq_one_letter_code
_entity_poly.pdbx_strand_id
1 'polypeptide(L)'
;MGCATLFHLARLGCRRVLLLERGDIAGGTTAQSSGILRTYYSVRPNVAVARAALAMFQDFPALLEDEEADCGLVRTGYLAVAPQGKAAEALGRTIAAQQELGIAARLVDHAEARAIHPWLDLSDIALCGYEEEAGFADPYMTAQAFARAARRQGAVIRQGTPVLGLLREGGRVRGVRTAAGDIAAGVVVSTLNVWSPLLRGWAEAEIPCHASRHLVASFAADAPYTRALPVLKDFASPLMLYSRPHAGAEILVGAGDAGDEVADPDGGTGDIPMDWVAEVGAQLAHRMPRFAEHGRFVRAWAGLYDTTPDWNPVLGPLPGIKGLLVAFGFSGHGFKLSPMVGRMLAQAALGLVPDLPLDPYRATRFAEGAPLRGAFGSGAVS
;
A
#
# COMPACT_ATOMS: atom_id res chain seq x y z
N MET A 1 0.12 -8.92 -0.75
CA MET A 1 -1.10 -9.35 -0.01
C MET A 1 -1.22 -10.87 0.01
N GLY A 2 -1.34 -11.57 -1.13
CA GLY A 2 -1.53 -13.02 -1.20
C GLY A 2 -0.48 -13.82 -0.43
N CYS A 3 0.81 -13.50 -0.54
CA CYS A 3 1.88 -14.21 0.19
C CYS A 3 1.77 -14.05 1.72
N ALA A 4 1.39 -12.85 2.20
CA ALA A 4 1.16 -12.63 3.62
C ALA A 4 -0.04 -13.44 4.13
N THR A 5 -1.15 -13.45 3.37
CA THR A 5 -2.33 -14.27 3.70
C THR A 5 -1.97 -15.76 3.72
N LEU A 6 -1.22 -16.25 2.72
CA LEU A 6 -0.76 -17.62 2.65
C LEU A 6 0.08 -18.03 3.87
N PHE A 7 1.04 -17.17 4.23
CA PHE A 7 1.90 -17.39 5.40
C PHE A 7 1.06 -17.50 6.68
N HIS A 8 0.15 -16.58 6.91
CA HIS A 8 -0.68 -16.61 8.11
C HIS A 8 -1.65 -17.78 8.13
N LEU A 9 -2.19 -18.21 6.98
CA LEU A 9 -2.99 -19.44 6.90
C LEU A 9 -2.19 -20.67 7.32
N ALA A 10 -0.98 -20.82 6.79
CA ALA A 10 -0.10 -21.94 7.11
C ALA A 10 0.29 -21.91 8.62
N ARG A 11 0.70 -20.74 9.12
CA ARG A 11 1.06 -20.55 10.54
C ARG A 11 -0.08 -20.83 11.50
N LEU A 12 -1.32 -20.53 11.11
CA LEU A 12 -2.53 -20.85 11.89
C LEU A 12 -2.99 -22.31 11.75
N GLY A 13 -2.17 -23.15 11.11
CA GLY A 13 -2.39 -24.60 11.03
C GLY A 13 -3.19 -25.08 9.82
N CYS A 14 -3.45 -24.24 8.82
CA CYS A 14 -4.08 -24.70 7.59
C CYS A 14 -3.13 -25.61 6.80
N ARG A 15 -3.38 -26.92 6.83
CA ARG A 15 -2.52 -27.92 6.22
C ARG A 15 -2.63 -28.01 4.70
N ARG A 16 -3.76 -27.59 4.12
CA ARG A 16 -4.04 -27.66 2.69
C ARG A 16 -4.32 -26.26 2.16
N VAL A 17 -3.26 -25.50 1.96
CA VAL A 17 -3.33 -24.16 1.44
C VAL A 17 -2.47 -24.03 0.18
N LEU A 18 -3.04 -23.40 -0.83
CA LEU A 18 -2.43 -23.19 -2.14
C LEU A 18 -2.58 -21.74 -2.56
N LEU A 19 -1.50 -21.11 -2.97
CA LEU A 19 -1.50 -19.83 -3.66
C LEU A 19 -1.31 -20.07 -5.16
N LEU A 20 -2.17 -19.44 -5.97
CA LEU A 20 -2.06 -19.39 -7.42
C LEU A 20 -1.67 -17.96 -7.82
N GLU A 21 -0.60 -17.85 -8.59
CA GLU A 21 -0.10 -16.63 -9.17
C GLU A 21 0.00 -16.79 -10.69
N ARG A 22 -0.56 -15.84 -11.46
CA ARG A 22 -0.54 -15.94 -12.93
C ARG A 22 0.84 -15.74 -13.53
N GLY A 23 1.68 -14.93 -12.90
CA GLY A 23 3.07 -14.67 -13.28
C GLY A 23 4.03 -15.11 -12.17
N ASP A 24 4.96 -14.22 -11.84
CA ASP A 24 5.91 -14.38 -10.75
C ASP A 24 5.45 -13.66 -9.48
N ILE A 25 5.83 -14.18 -8.32
CA ILE A 25 5.60 -13.50 -7.04
C ILE A 25 6.23 -12.12 -7.08
N ALA A 26 5.44 -11.11 -6.71
CA ALA A 26 5.76 -9.69 -6.76
C ALA A 26 5.93 -9.11 -8.17
N GLY A 27 5.68 -9.85 -9.25
CA GLY A 27 5.80 -9.37 -10.63
C GLY A 27 4.72 -8.36 -11.08
N GLY A 28 3.64 -8.23 -10.31
CA GLY A 28 2.56 -7.27 -10.59
C GLY A 28 2.81 -5.90 -9.95
N THR A 29 1.72 -5.25 -9.47
CA THR A 29 1.76 -3.91 -8.85
C THR A 29 2.65 -3.81 -7.60
N THR A 30 3.01 -4.93 -6.99
CA THR A 30 3.96 -4.98 -5.86
C THR A 30 5.32 -4.40 -6.25
N ALA A 31 5.86 -4.76 -7.43
CA ALA A 31 7.14 -4.24 -7.92
C ALA A 31 7.11 -2.75 -8.28
N GLN A 32 5.92 -2.19 -8.45
CA GLN A 32 5.72 -0.78 -8.82
C GLN A 32 5.58 0.14 -7.58
N SER A 33 5.48 -0.45 -6.38
CA SER A 33 5.22 0.28 -5.14
C SER A 33 6.44 1.09 -4.68
N SER A 34 6.19 2.30 -4.16
CA SER A 34 7.21 3.11 -3.50
C SER A 34 7.71 2.52 -2.17
N GLY A 35 7.02 1.54 -1.61
CA GLY A 35 7.42 0.84 -0.40
C GLY A 35 7.33 1.64 0.90
N ILE A 36 6.67 2.80 0.92
CA ILE A 36 6.57 3.68 2.09
C ILE A 36 5.74 3.00 3.20
N LEU A 37 6.27 3.00 4.40
CA LEU A 37 5.65 2.52 5.64
C LEU A 37 5.37 3.70 6.56
N ARG A 38 4.11 3.92 6.91
CA ARG A 38 3.65 4.98 7.79
C ARG A 38 2.32 4.62 8.43
N THR A 39 2.01 5.24 9.57
CA THR A 39 0.71 5.14 10.22
C THR A 39 -0.12 6.41 10.04
N TYR A 40 0.39 7.39 9.30
CA TYR A 40 -0.29 8.64 8.99
C TYR A 40 -1.53 8.38 8.13
N TYR A 41 -2.68 8.26 8.78
CA TYR A 41 -4.01 8.13 8.20
C TYR A 41 -5.01 8.95 8.99
N SER A 42 -6.01 9.48 8.30
CA SER A 42 -7.13 10.19 8.91
C SER A 42 -8.34 9.28 9.17
N VAL A 43 -8.34 8.05 8.63
CA VAL A 43 -9.37 7.03 8.82
C VAL A 43 -8.96 6.10 9.96
N ARG A 44 -9.62 6.19 11.12
CA ARG A 44 -9.24 5.42 12.34
C ARG A 44 -9.02 3.91 12.13
N PRO A 45 -9.88 3.16 11.42
CA PRO A 45 -9.60 1.76 11.12
C PRO A 45 -8.27 1.54 10.40
N ASN A 46 -7.91 2.40 9.43
CA ASN A 46 -6.64 2.30 8.72
C ASN A 46 -5.44 2.55 9.64
N VAL A 47 -5.56 3.48 10.59
CA VAL A 47 -4.51 3.75 11.59
C VAL A 47 -4.22 2.48 12.40
N ALA A 48 -5.26 1.78 12.88
CA ALA A 48 -5.10 0.57 13.67
C ALA A 48 -4.41 -0.55 12.87
N VAL A 49 -4.84 -0.76 11.62
CA VAL A 49 -4.22 -1.77 10.73
C VAL A 49 -2.78 -1.39 10.40
N ALA A 50 -2.52 -0.11 10.07
CA ALA A 50 -1.18 0.36 9.72
C ALA A 50 -0.20 0.25 10.90
N ARG A 51 -0.66 0.60 12.13
CA ARG A 51 0.14 0.45 13.36
C ARG A 51 0.52 -1.01 13.60
N ALA A 52 -0.44 -1.92 13.54
CA ALA A 52 -0.18 -3.34 13.70
C ALA A 52 0.74 -3.89 12.59
N ALA A 53 0.54 -3.47 11.35
CA ALA A 53 1.39 -3.86 10.23
C ALA A 53 2.82 -3.30 10.37
N LEU A 54 2.99 -2.05 10.79
CA LEU A 54 4.31 -1.44 11.01
C LEU A 54 5.09 -2.20 12.08
N ALA A 55 4.47 -2.57 13.19
CA ALA A 55 5.10 -3.41 14.21
C ALA A 55 5.57 -4.76 13.63
N MET A 56 4.79 -5.37 12.74
CA MET A 56 5.19 -6.59 12.04
C MET A 56 6.38 -6.39 11.08
N PHE A 57 6.50 -5.23 10.44
CA PHE A 57 7.68 -4.89 9.64
C PHE A 57 8.91 -4.64 10.51
N GLN A 58 8.73 -4.03 11.68
CA GLN A 58 9.83 -3.71 12.61
C GLN A 58 10.44 -4.96 13.25
N ASP A 59 9.63 -5.99 13.43
CA ASP A 59 10.06 -7.29 13.97
C ASP A 59 9.85 -8.42 12.96
N PHE A 60 10.29 -8.16 11.74
CA PHE A 60 10.06 -9.04 10.60
C PHE A 60 10.71 -10.43 10.74
N PRO A 61 11.95 -10.58 11.27
CA PRO A 61 12.53 -11.87 11.58
C PRO A 61 11.68 -12.71 12.55
N ALA A 62 11.24 -12.11 13.65
CA ALA A 62 10.39 -12.81 14.62
C ALA A 62 9.00 -13.13 14.06
N LEU A 63 8.42 -12.24 13.24
CA LEU A 63 7.16 -12.51 12.55
C LEU A 63 7.26 -13.79 11.71
N LEU A 64 8.34 -13.95 10.96
CA LEU A 64 8.53 -15.06 10.02
C LEU A 64 9.20 -16.29 10.65
N GLU A 65 9.59 -16.23 11.94
CA GLU A 65 10.37 -17.28 12.62
C GLU A 65 11.63 -17.64 11.83
N ASP A 66 12.37 -16.61 11.40
CA ASP A 66 13.53 -16.69 10.54
C ASP A 66 14.47 -15.51 10.78
N GLU A 67 15.57 -15.74 11.47
CA GLU A 67 16.53 -14.70 11.82
C GLU A 67 17.18 -14.02 10.60
N GLU A 68 17.21 -14.71 9.46
CA GLU A 68 17.74 -14.19 8.20
C GLU A 68 16.66 -13.46 7.35
N ALA A 69 15.40 -13.42 7.82
CA ALA A 69 14.34 -12.74 7.09
C ALA A 69 14.56 -11.23 7.07
N ASP A 70 14.59 -10.68 5.88
CA ASP A 70 14.73 -9.24 5.65
C ASP A 70 13.64 -8.76 4.70
N CYS A 71 13.04 -7.63 5.02
CA CYS A 71 12.10 -6.91 4.18
C CYS A 71 12.71 -5.60 3.61
N GLY A 72 13.99 -5.36 3.82
CA GLY A 72 14.66 -4.13 3.41
C GLY A 72 14.15 -2.89 4.17
N LEU A 73 13.74 -3.04 5.43
CA LEU A 73 13.23 -1.94 6.24
C LEU A 73 14.31 -0.89 6.52
N VAL A 74 14.02 0.35 6.16
CA VAL A 74 14.85 1.52 6.50
C VAL A 74 13.99 2.50 7.28
N ARG A 75 14.27 2.65 8.56
CA ARG A 75 13.55 3.56 9.48
C ARG A 75 14.17 4.95 9.37
N THR A 76 13.51 5.84 8.64
CA THR A 76 13.97 7.21 8.41
C THR A 76 12.99 8.26 8.92
N GLY A 77 11.83 7.82 9.42
CA GLY A 77 10.72 8.70 9.74
C GLY A 77 9.92 9.15 8.52
N TYR A 78 8.79 9.80 8.81
CA TYR A 78 7.90 10.41 7.83
C TYR A 78 7.62 11.85 8.26
N LEU A 79 8.04 12.81 7.44
CA LEU A 79 7.86 14.24 7.66
C LEU A 79 6.78 14.76 6.70
N ALA A 80 5.70 15.30 7.23
CA ALA A 80 4.65 15.96 6.49
C ALA A 80 4.74 17.47 6.67
N VAL A 81 4.72 18.23 5.58
CA VAL A 81 4.76 19.69 5.60
C VAL A 81 3.52 20.25 4.94
N ALA A 82 2.90 21.26 5.54
CA ALA A 82 1.64 21.83 5.08
C ALA A 82 1.67 23.36 5.07
N PRO A 83 1.11 24.01 4.02
CA PRO A 83 0.94 25.46 3.95
C PRO A 83 -0.15 25.90 4.91
N GLN A 84 -0.24 27.21 5.16
CA GLN A 84 -1.29 27.78 5.99
C GLN A 84 -2.71 27.47 5.46
N GLY A 85 -3.65 27.27 6.37
CA GLY A 85 -5.07 27.02 6.05
C GLY A 85 -5.47 25.56 6.24
N LYS A 86 -6.38 25.08 5.39
CA LYS A 86 -7.03 23.76 5.55
C LYS A 86 -6.04 22.58 5.64
N ALA A 87 -4.94 22.64 4.92
CA ALA A 87 -3.94 21.57 4.94
C ALA A 87 -3.22 21.50 6.31
N ALA A 88 -2.81 22.64 6.87
CA ALA A 88 -2.22 22.70 8.21
C ALA A 88 -3.21 22.24 9.29
N GLU A 89 -4.47 22.67 9.21
CA GLU A 89 -5.51 22.24 10.15
C GLU A 89 -5.74 20.72 10.07
N ALA A 90 -5.79 20.16 8.87
CA ALA A 90 -5.96 18.73 8.66
C ALA A 90 -4.75 17.94 9.18
N LEU A 91 -3.51 18.42 8.92
CA LEU A 91 -2.30 17.85 9.47
C LEU A 91 -2.32 17.84 11.00
N GLY A 92 -2.66 18.97 11.63
CA GLY A 92 -2.76 19.08 13.09
C GLY A 92 -3.77 18.10 13.68
N ARG A 93 -4.97 18.00 13.09
CA ARG A 93 -5.99 17.03 13.54
C ARG A 93 -5.52 15.58 13.37
N THR A 94 -4.84 15.27 12.28
CA THR A 94 -4.33 13.91 12.03
C THR A 94 -3.25 13.53 13.05
N ILE A 95 -2.32 14.43 13.35
CA ILE A 95 -1.28 14.17 14.38
C ILE A 95 -1.93 13.96 15.75
N ALA A 96 -2.89 14.81 16.13
CA ALA A 96 -3.60 14.64 17.40
C ALA A 96 -4.33 13.29 17.49
N ALA A 97 -5.04 12.88 16.42
CA ALA A 97 -5.71 11.58 16.36
C ALA A 97 -4.72 10.39 16.43
N GLN A 98 -3.53 10.53 15.85
CA GLN A 98 -2.48 9.52 15.97
C GLN A 98 -1.97 9.41 17.41
N GLN A 99 -1.75 10.53 18.09
CA GLN A 99 -1.32 10.57 19.50
C GLN A 99 -2.35 9.92 20.43
N GLU A 100 -3.65 10.17 20.21
CA GLU A 100 -4.73 9.49 20.94
C GLU A 100 -4.67 7.94 20.81
N LEU A 101 -4.16 7.46 19.68
CA LEU A 101 -3.98 6.04 19.41
C LEU A 101 -2.61 5.51 19.86
N GLY A 102 -1.81 6.32 20.57
CA GLY A 102 -0.50 5.94 21.08
C GLY A 102 0.58 5.80 20.01
N ILE A 103 0.46 6.52 18.89
CA ILE A 103 1.49 6.60 17.86
C ILE A 103 2.47 7.70 18.21
N ALA A 104 3.77 7.45 18.03
CA ALA A 104 4.84 8.41 18.23
C ALA A 104 4.91 9.42 17.07
N ALA A 105 3.81 10.16 16.88
CA ALA A 105 3.72 11.25 15.93
C ALA A 105 3.61 12.58 16.69
N ARG A 106 4.23 13.64 16.17
CA ARG A 106 4.24 14.95 16.82
C ARG A 106 4.36 16.09 15.83
N LEU A 107 3.92 17.26 16.25
CA LEU A 107 4.22 18.49 15.54
C LEU A 107 5.66 18.88 15.85
N VAL A 108 6.35 19.43 14.85
CA VAL A 108 7.71 19.94 14.96
C VAL A 108 7.79 21.35 14.41
N ASP A 109 8.64 22.18 15.00
CA ASP A 109 8.90 23.52 14.48
C ASP A 109 9.85 23.48 13.26
N HIS A 110 10.04 24.62 12.60
CA HIS A 110 10.89 24.70 11.42
C HIS A 110 12.36 24.41 11.69
N ALA A 111 12.86 24.70 12.88
CA ALA A 111 14.26 24.44 13.25
C ALA A 111 14.47 22.93 13.38
N GLU A 112 13.56 22.26 14.04
CA GLU A 112 13.56 20.81 14.19
C GLU A 112 13.31 20.09 12.85
N ALA A 113 12.36 20.58 12.04
CA ALA A 113 12.09 20.03 10.71
C ALA A 113 13.33 20.11 9.80
N ARG A 114 14.11 21.21 9.86
CA ARG A 114 15.40 21.34 9.16
C ARG A 114 16.49 20.44 9.75
N ALA A 115 16.47 20.17 11.04
CA ALA A 115 17.41 19.21 11.63
C ALA A 115 17.10 17.78 11.16
N ILE A 116 15.82 17.43 11.02
CA ILE A 116 15.34 16.12 10.49
C ILE A 116 15.63 16.01 8.98
N HIS A 117 15.38 17.07 8.20
CA HIS A 117 15.57 17.09 6.75
C HIS A 117 16.28 18.38 6.31
N PRO A 118 17.63 18.41 6.27
CA PRO A 118 18.42 19.64 6.10
C PRO A 118 18.27 20.35 4.75
N TRP A 119 17.65 19.72 3.77
CA TRP A 119 17.53 20.27 2.41
C TRP A 119 16.24 21.05 2.18
N LEU A 120 15.33 21.11 3.18
CA LEU A 120 14.02 21.71 2.99
C LEU A 120 14.05 23.24 3.02
N ASP A 121 13.43 23.83 2.02
CA ASP A 121 12.85 25.16 2.13
C ASP A 121 11.48 25.04 2.79
N LEU A 122 11.28 25.76 3.87
CA LEU A 122 10.04 25.79 4.66
C LEU A 122 9.43 27.21 4.68
N SER A 123 9.82 28.11 3.76
CA SER A 123 9.40 29.50 3.75
C SER A 123 7.88 29.67 3.55
N ASP A 124 7.25 28.74 2.82
CA ASP A 124 5.82 28.69 2.53
C ASP A 124 5.04 27.68 3.42
N ILE A 125 5.71 27.09 4.40
CA ILE A 125 5.15 26.06 5.29
C ILE A 125 4.70 26.68 6.60
N ALA A 126 3.51 26.35 7.04
CA ALA A 126 2.95 26.77 8.31
C ALA A 126 3.03 25.71 9.41
N LEU A 127 2.98 24.43 9.05
CA LEU A 127 2.96 23.31 10.00
C LEU A 127 3.75 22.13 9.48
N CYS A 128 4.52 21.50 10.38
CA CYS A 128 5.23 20.26 10.12
C CYS A 128 4.80 19.19 11.13
N GLY A 129 4.56 17.97 10.63
CA GLY A 129 4.27 16.79 11.45
C GLY A 129 5.30 15.71 11.19
N TYR A 130 5.75 15.02 12.24
CA TYR A 130 6.77 13.98 12.14
C TYR A 130 6.34 12.69 12.83
N GLU A 131 6.50 11.58 12.14
CA GLU A 131 6.30 10.21 12.63
C GLU A 131 7.65 9.50 12.59
N GLU A 132 8.27 9.32 13.73
CA GLU A 132 9.66 8.83 13.86
C GLU A 132 9.83 7.37 13.45
N GLU A 133 8.84 6.52 13.76
CA GLU A 133 8.91 5.09 13.52
C GLU A 133 8.64 4.67 12.06
N ALA A 134 8.19 5.60 11.25
CA ALA A 134 7.93 5.41 9.83
C ALA A 134 9.23 5.23 9.01
N GLY A 135 9.06 4.91 7.73
CA GLY A 135 10.17 4.73 6.80
C GLY A 135 9.72 4.08 5.50
N PHE A 136 10.51 3.16 5.01
CA PHE A 136 10.15 2.38 3.82
C PHE A 136 10.79 0.98 3.88
N ALA A 137 10.24 0.06 3.10
CA ALA A 137 10.78 -1.29 2.93
C ALA A 137 10.76 -1.68 1.45
N ASP A 138 11.35 -2.81 1.13
CA ASP A 138 11.36 -3.36 -0.21
C ASP A 138 10.16 -4.30 -0.43
N PRO A 139 9.22 -3.95 -1.34
CA PRO A 139 8.03 -4.77 -1.55
C PRO A 139 8.32 -6.14 -2.16
N TYR A 140 9.35 -6.24 -3.00
CA TYR A 140 9.76 -7.51 -3.60
C TYR A 140 10.37 -8.44 -2.54
N MET A 141 11.34 -7.94 -1.77
CA MET A 141 11.96 -8.71 -0.68
C MET A 141 10.91 -9.18 0.33
N THR A 142 9.99 -8.29 0.72
CA THR A 142 8.89 -8.60 1.65
C THR A 142 8.01 -9.73 1.11
N ALA A 143 7.58 -9.66 -0.15
CA ALA A 143 6.72 -10.69 -0.74
C ALA A 143 7.43 -12.04 -0.86
N GLN A 144 8.71 -12.05 -1.26
CA GLN A 144 9.53 -13.25 -1.35
C GLN A 144 9.77 -13.88 0.04
N ALA A 145 10.01 -13.07 1.06
CA ALA A 145 10.21 -13.56 2.42
C ALA A 145 8.93 -14.24 2.97
N PHE A 146 7.75 -13.61 2.80
CA PHE A 146 6.48 -14.26 3.15
C PHE A 146 6.27 -15.57 2.37
N ALA A 147 6.59 -15.59 1.08
CA ALA A 147 6.44 -16.79 0.26
C ALA A 147 7.37 -17.93 0.73
N ARG A 148 8.64 -17.62 1.05
CA ARG A 148 9.58 -18.59 1.63
C ARG A 148 9.08 -19.12 2.97
N ALA A 149 8.67 -18.22 3.87
CA ALA A 149 8.15 -18.61 5.18
C ALA A 149 6.90 -19.49 5.08
N ALA A 150 5.96 -19.16 4.19
CA ALA A 150 4.79 -19.98 3.92
C ALA A 150 5.17 -21.41 3.44
N ARG A 151 6.13 -21.51 2.52
CA ARG A 151 6.62 -22.83 2.04
C ARG A 151 7.26 -23.65 3.16
N ARG A 152 8.04 -23.03 4.06
CA ARG A 152 8.59 -23.73 5.24
C ARG A 152 7.49 -24.31 6.15
N GLN A 153 6.33 -23.64 6.20
CA GLN A 153 5.13 -24.11 6.92
C GLN A 153 4.29 -25.12 6.13
N GLY A 154 4.76 -25.58 4.95
CA GLY A 154 4.10 -26.56 4.13
C GLY A 154 3.07 -26.02 3.13
N ALA A 155 2.96 -24.70 2.97
CA ALA A 155 2.10 -24.12 1.94
C ALA A 155 2.63 -24.35 0.53
N VAL A 156 1.73 -24.53 -0.43
CA VAL A 156 2.06 -24.71 -1.84
C VAL A 156 1.86 -23.39 -2.59
N ILE A 157 2.81 -23.07 -3.47
CA ILE A 157 2.73 -21.91 -4.36
C ILE A 157 2.92 -22.40 -5.79
N ARG A 158 1.97 -22.06 -6.68
CA ARG A 158 2.06 -22.31 -8.12
C ARG A 158 2.07 -20.98 -8.85
N GLN A 159 3.22 -20.63 -9.41
CA GLN A 159 3.40 -19.51 -10.33
C GLN A 159 3.06 -19.95 -11.76
N GLY A 160 2.90 -19.02 -12.68
CA GLY A 160 2.48 -19.30 -14.06
C GLY A 160 1.11 -19.98 -14.16
N THR A 161 0.26 -19.78 -13.15
CA THR A 161 -1.04 -20.50 -13.04
C THR A 161 -2.19 -19.48 -12.91
N PRO A 162 -2.64 -18.90 -14.02
CA PRO A 162 -3.76 -17.97 -14.01
C PRO A 162 -5.06 -18.66 -13.60
N VAL A 163 -5.81 -18.03 -12.70
CA VAL A 163 -7.19 -18.40 -12.41
C VAL A 163 -8.08 -17.81 -13.50
N LEU A 164 -8.93 -18.63 -14.08
CA LEU A 164 -9.82 -18.29 -15.20
C LEU A 164 -11.28 -18.10 -14.76
N GLY A 165 -11.61 -18.44 -13.50
CA GLY A 165 -12.96 -18.31 -12.97
C GLY A 165 -13.13 -18.99 -11.62
N LEU A 166 -14.30 -18.77 -11.02
CA LEU A 166 -14.72 -19.44 -9.79
C LEU A 166 -15.62 -20.64 -10.11
N LEU A 167 -15.42 -21.72 -9.40
CA LEU A 167 -16.36 -22.85 -9.35
C LEU A 167 -17.37 -22.58 -8.24
N ARG A 168 -18.65 -22.53 -8.56
CA ARG A 168 -19.74 -22.21 -7.62
C ARG A 168 -20.87 -23.20 -7.73
N GLU A 169 -21.49 -23.51 -6.60
CA GLU A 169 -22.68 -24.33 -6.51
C GLU A 169 -23.52 -23.91 -5.29
N GLY A 170 -24.80 -23.68 -5.47
CA GLY A 170 -25.71 -23.33 -4.37
C GLY A 170 -25.30 -22.08 -3.58
N GLY A 171 -24.79 -21.03 -4.25
CA GLY A 171 -24.34 -19.79 -3.60
C GLY A 171 -23.04 -19.94 -2.79
N ARG A 172 -22.26 -21.02 -3.02
CA ARG A 172 -21.01 -21.28 -2.35
C ARG A 172 -19.88 -21.51 -3.35
N VAL A 173 -18.69 -21.03 -3.01
CA VAL A 173 -17.45 -21.40 -3.72
C VAL A 173 -17.15 -22.89 -3.54
N ARG A 174 -16.76 -23.55 -4.64
CA ARG A 174 -16.29 -24.94 -4.69
C ARG A 174 -14.84 -25.06 -5.14
N GLY A 175 -14.24 -23.96 -5.58
CA GLY A 175 -12.87 -23.92 -6.06
C GLY A 175 -12.67 -22.86 -7.14
N VAL A 176 -11.61 -23.08 -7.92
CA VAL A 176 -11.24 -22.21 -9.04
C VAL A 176 -10.94 -23.02 -10.28
N ARG A 177 -11.16 -22.41 -11.45
CA ARG A 177 -10.77 -22.96 -12.76
C ARG A 177 -9.44 -22.45 -13.19
N THR A 178 -8.59 -23.32 -13.71
CA THR A 178 -7.31 -22.97 -14.34
C THR A 178 -7.20 -23.65 -15.71
N ALA A 179 -6.23 -23.27 -16.52
CA ALA A 179 -5.93 -23.94 -17.78
C ALA A 179 -5.53 -25.42 -17.60
N ALA A 180 -4.95 -25.76 -16.44
CA ALA A 180 -4.54 -27.13 -16.09
C ALA A 180 -5.67 -27.96 -15.44
N GLY A 181 -6.90 -27.41 -15.37
CA GLY A 181 -8.05 -28.06 -14.77
C GLY A 181 -8.58 -27.33 -13.53
N ASP A 182 -9.63 -27.89 -12.97
CA ASP A 182 -10.33 -27.35 -11.81
C ASP A 182 -9.62 -27.74 -10.51
N ILE A 183 -9.53 -26.79 -9.57
CA ILE A 183 -8.94 -27.00 -8.25
C ILE A 183 -10.03 -26.78 -7.21
N ALA A 184 -10.40 -27.84 -6.50
CA ALA A 184 -11.42 -27.79 -5.47
C ALA A 184 -10.92 -27.06 -4.21
N ALA A 185 -11.75 -26.17 -3.69
CA ALA A 185 -11.50 -25.45 -2.43
C ALA A 185 -12.82 -25.06 -1.76
N GLY A 186 -12.89 -25.20 -0.44
CA GLY A 186 -14.04 -24.77 0.35
C GLY A 186 -14.05 -23.27 0.65
N VAL A 187 -12.87 -22.64 0.60
CA VAL A 187 -12.65 -21.20 0.77
C VAL A 187 -11.67 -20.72 -0.29
N VAL A 188 -11.98 -19.58 -0.90
CA VAL A 188 -11.09 -18.85 -1.82
C VAL A 188 -10.89 -17.44 -1.28
N VAL A 189 -9.64 -17.01 -1.17
CA VAL A 189 -9.28 -15.62 -0.84
C VAL A 189 -8.73 -14.97 -2.10
N SER A 190 -9.45 -13.97 -2.61
CA SER A 190 -9.06 -13.21 -3.80
C SER A 190 -8.25 -11.98 -3.40
N THR A 191 -7.04 -11.86 -3.94
CA THR A 191 -6.15 -10.71 -3.76
C THR A 191 -5.67 -10.19 -5.13
N LEU A 192 -6.60 -10.03 -6.06
CA LEU A 192 -6.34 -9.76 -7.47
C LEU A 192 -5.92 -8.31 -7.76
N ASN A 193 -5.97 -7.41 -6.77
CA ASN A 193 -5.60 -6.00 -6.93
C ASN A 193 -6.34 -5.37 -8.14
N VAL A 194 -5.64 -4.74 -9.09
CA VAL A 194 -6.22 -4.08 -10.27
C VAL A 194 -7.03 -5.01 -11.18
N TRP A 195 -6.86 -6.33 -11.05
CA TRP A 195 -7.66 -7.33 -11.76
C TRP A 195 -8.90 -7.78 -10.99
N SER A 196 -9.19 -7.21 -9.82
CA SER A 196 -10.40 -7.53 -9.04
C SER A 196 -11.71 -7.33 -9.80
N PRO A 197 -11.83 -6.41 -10.78
CA PRO A 197 -13.01 -6.35 -11.65
C PRO A 197 -13.38 -7.65 -12.38
N LEU A 198 -12.44 -8.59 -12.57
CA LEU A 198 -12.75 -9.94 -13.09
C LEU A 198 -13.78 -10.68 -12.23
N LEU A 199 -13.82 -10.40 -10.94
CA LEU A 199 -14.81 -10.98 -10.03
C LEU A 199 -16.26 -10.60 -10.40
N ARG A 200 -16.49 -9.50 -11.12
CA ARG A 200 -17.83 -9.13 -11.59
C ARG A 200 -18.46 -10.28 -12.41
N GLY A 201 -17.68 -10.83 -13.34
CA GLY A 201 -18.13 -11.98 -14.15
C GLY A 201 -18.05 -13.32 -13.41
N TRP A 202 -17.01 -13.54 -12.59
CA TRP A 202 -16.82 -14.81 -11.90
C TRP A 202 -17.76 -15.01 -10.71
N ALA A 203 -18.06 -13.94 -10.01
CA ALA A 203 -18.87 -13.94 -8.80
C ALA A 203 -20.30 -13.43 -9.03
N GLU A 204 -20.58 -12.78 -10.19
CA GLU A 204 -21.85 -12.08 -10.45
C GLU A 204 -22.17 -11.06 -9.34
N ALA A 205 -21.15 -10.36 -8.89
CA ALA A 205 -21.22 -9.42 -7.78
C ALA A 205 -20.72 -8.04 -8.19
N GLU A 206 -21.21 -7.01 -7.55
CA GLU A 206 -20.68 -5.67 -7.71
C GLU A 206 -19.30 -5.57 -7.08
N ILE A 207 -18.33 -5.10 -7.85
CA ILE A 207 -16.95 -4.86 -7.42
C ILE A 207 -16.65 -3.39 -7.70
N PRO A 208 -16.81 -2.50 -6.71
CA PRO A 208 -16.62 -1.06 -6.86
C PRO A 208 -15.13 -0.71 -6.84
N CYS A 209 -14.43 -1.09 -7.90
CA CYS A 209 -13.00 -0.90 -8.05
C CYS A 209 -12.68 -0.71 -9.53
N HIS A 210 -11.73 0.18 -9.81
CA HIS A 210 -11.12 0.39 -11.12
C HIS A 210 -9.60 0.46 -10.98
N ALA A 211 -8.88 0.26 -12.08
CA ALA A 211 -7.45 0.49 -12.12
C ALA A 211 -7.19 1.98 -12.40
N SER A 212 -6.27 2.59 -11.65
CA SER A 212 -5.76 3.94 -11.93
C SER A 212 -4.23 3.94 -12.02
N ARG A 213 -3.71 4.81 -12.89
CA ARG A 213 -2.29 4.95 -13.21
C ARG A 213 -1.68 6.09 -12.40
N HIS A 214 -0.59 5.82 -11.72
CA HIS A 214 0.13 6.80 -10.91
C HIS A 214 1.60 6.84 -11.31
N LEU A 215 2.11 8.04 -11.53
CA LEU A 215 3.45 8.25 -12.03
C LEU A 215 4.46 8.38 -10.88
N VAL A 216 5.64 7.83 -11.10
CA VAL A 216 6.78 7.89 -10.18
C VAL A 216 8.03 8.24 -10.97
N ALA A 217 8.86 9.12 -10.46
CA ALA A 217 10.15 9.46 -11.03
C ALA A 217 11.28 9.25 -10.02
N SER A 218 12.46 9.02 -10.53
CA SER A 218 13.70 9.01 -9.74
C SER A 218 14.65 10.07 -10.29
N PHE A 219 15.22 10.82 -9.34
CA PHE A 219 16.21 11.84 -9.62
C PHE A 219 17.46 11.57 -8.79
N ALA A 220 18.64 11.69 -9.37
CA ALA A 220 19.90 11.61 -8.67
C ALA A 220 20.32 12.98 -8.14
N ALA A 221 20.92 13.03 -6.95
CA ALA A 221 21.58 14.18 -6.39
C ALA A 221 23.10 13.91 -6.30
N ASP A 222 23.94 14.94 -6.56
CA ASP A 222 25.41 14.76 -6.58
C ASP A 222 26.05 14.61 -5.21
N ALA A 223 25.37 14.98 -4.15
CA ALA A 223 25.91 14.80 -2.81
C ALA A 223 25.59 13.40 -2.28
N PRO A 224 26.48 12.81 -1.47
CA PRO A 224 26.12 11.65 -0.68
C PRO A 224 24.94 12.06 0.19
N TYR A 225 23.77 11.86 -0.31
CA TYR A 225 22.61 12.00 0.47
C TYR A 225 22.49 10.75 1.28
N THR A 226 22.48 10.99 2.52
CA THR A 226 22.48 9.91 3.45
C THR A 226 21.10 9.26 3.40
N ARG A 227 21.06 7.94 3.46
CA ARG A 227 19.84 7.16 3.71
C ARG A 227 19.05 7.64 4.95
N ALA A 228 19.55 8.64 5.64
CA ALA A 228 18.98 9.26 6.83
C ALA A 228 17.86 10.26 6.55
N LEU A 229 17.65 10.72 5.31
CA LEU A 229 16.54 11.62 5.02
C LEU A 229 15.21 10.91 5.23
N PRO A 230 14.21 11.54 5.89
CA PRO A 230 12.89 10.95 6.08
C PRO A 230 12.13 10.84 4.76
N VAL A 231 11.08 10.04 4.77
CA VAL A 231 10.04 10.15 3.76
C VAL A 231 9.39 11.53 3.92
N LEU A 232 9.31 12.29 2.85
CA LEU A 232 8.66 13.61 2.84
C LEU A 232 7.28 13.52 2.19
N LYS A 233 6.28 14.16 2.79
CA LYS A 233 5.00 14.48 2.18
C LYS A 233 4.81 15.99 2.14
N ASP A 234 4.71 16.54 0.96
CA ASP A 234 4.56 17.97 0.73
C ASP A 234 3.12 18.31 0.31
N PHE A 235 2.33 18.81 1.26
CA PHE A 235 0.97 19.27 1.01
C PHE A 235 0.91 20.70 0.43
N ALA A 236 2.04 21.40 0.34
CA ALA A 236 2.13 22.70 -0.31
C ALA A 236 2.37 22.56 -1.82
N SER A 237 2.95 21.46 -2.24
CA SER A 237 3.15 21.14 -3.66
C SER A 237 1.79 20.96 -4.36
N PRO A 238 1.56 21.59 -5.53
CA PRO A 238 0.35 21.40 -6.33
C PRO A 238 0.04 19.94 -6.65
N LEU A 239 1.06 19.11 -6.86
CA LEU A 239 0.93 17.68 -7.08
C LEU A 239 0.92 16.87 -5.77
N MET A 240 0.91 17.53 -4.61
CA MET A 240 0.98 16.86 -3.29
C MET A 240 2.09 15.80 -3.26
N LEU A 241 3.30 16.20 -3.65
CA LEU A 241 4.43 15.29 -3.81
C LEU A 241 4.73 14.50 -2.54
N TYR A 242 5.15 13.28 -2.74
CA TYR A 242 5.89 12.53 -1.72
C TYR A 242 7.25 12.11 -2.27
N SER A 243 8.24 12.06 -1.40
CA SER A 243 9.57 11.60 -1.80
C SER A 243 10.21 10.75 -0.72
N ARG A 244 11.13 9.90 -1.12
CA ARG A 244 11.96 9.11 -0.22
C ARG A 244 13.33 8.79 -0.81
N PRO A 245 14.29 8.47 0.04
CA PRO A 245 15.55 7.87 -0.40
C PRO A 245 15.32 6.62 -1.26
N HIS A 246 16.15 6.48 -2.30
CA HIS A 246 16.17 5.31 -3.17
C HIS A 246 17.61 4.82 -3.35
N ALA A 247 17.82 3.76 -4.14
CA ALA A 247 19.13 3.15 -4.35
C ALA A 247 20.20 4.19 -4.77
N GLY A 248 21.39 4.09 -4.19
CA GLY A 248 22.47 5.03 -4.46
C GLY A 248 22.20 6.42 -3.89
N ALA A 249 22.37 7.46 -4.71
CA ALA A 249 22.09 8.85 -4.39
C ALA A 249 20.76 9.33 -5.02
N GLU A 250 19.81 8.44 -5.25
CA GLU A 250 18.54 8.76 -5.89
C GLU A 250 17.45 9.12 -4.89
N ILE A 251 16.58 10.03 -5.26
CA ILE A 251 15.29 10.31 -4.61
C ILE A 251 14.18 9.79 -5.52
N LEU A 252 13.34 8.93 -4.99
CA LEU A 252 12.09 8.53 -5.59
C LEU A 252 11.03 9.57 -5.24
N VAL A 253 10.28 10.03 -6.24
CA VAL A 253 9.23 11.04 -6.11
C VAL A 253 7.97 10.55 -6.80
N GLY A 254 6.84 10.68 -6.15
CA GLY A 254 5.52 10.44 -6.73
C GLY A 254 4.55 11.56 -6.41
N ALA A 255 3.48 11.64 -7.19
CA ALA A 255 2.38 12.57 -6.99
C ALA A 255 1.27 11.96 -6.11
N GLY A 256 0.54 12.81 -5.41
CA GLY A 256 -0.62 12.43 -4.60
C GLY A 256 -1.95 12.74 -5.28
N ASP A 257 -1.97 12.77 -6.60
CA ASP A 257 -3.16 12.99 -7.43
C ASP A 257 -4.05 11.74 -7.54
N ALA A 258 -5.21 11.90 -8.16
CA ALA A 258 -6.16 10.80 -8.37
C ALA A 258 -5.69 9.77 -9.40
N GLY A 259 -4.70 10.13 -10.22
CA GLY A 259 -4.25 9.31 -11.34
C GLY A 259 -5.26 9.22 -12.48
N ASP A 260 -4.84 8.61 -13.58
CA ASP A 260 -5.68 8.36 -14.74
C ASP A 260 -6.33 6.98 -14.65
N GLU A 261 -7.62 6.85 -14.98
CA GLU A 261 -8.28 5.55 -15.06
C GLU A 261 -7.71 4.72 -16.21
N VAL A 262 -7.47 3.44 -15.95
CA VAL A 262 -6.92 2.47 -16.90
C VAL A 262 -7.96 1.39 -17.17
N ALA A 263 -8.42 1.30 -18.41
CA ALA A 263 -9.44 0.34 -18.82
C ALA A 263 -8.92 -1.11 -18.84
N ASP A 264 -7.67 -1.30 -19.27
CA ASP A 264 -7.01 -2.61 -19.35
C ASP A 264 -5.70 -2.61 -18.58
N PRO A 265 -5.65 -3.22 -17.37
CA PRO A 265 -4.42 -3.33 -16.60
C PRO A 265 -3.31 -4.13 -17.27
N ASP A 266 -3.61 -4.95 -18.26
CA ASP A 266 -2.66 -5.77 -19.01
C ASP A 266 -2.12 -5.05 -20.25
N GLY A 267 -2.75 -3.96 -20.69
CA GLY A 267 -2.35 -3.13 -21.83
C GLY A 267 -1.09 -2.29 -21.60
N GLY A 268 -0.47 -2.42 -20.42
CA GLY A 268 0.68 -1.63 -20.02
C GLY A 268 0.30 -0.28 -19.40
N THR A 269 1.32 0.43 -18.90
CA THR A 269 1.13 1.71 -18.19
C THR A 269 1.29 2.93 -19.08
N GLY A 270 1.57 2.75 -20.39
CA GLY A 270 1.80 3.81 -21.37
C GLY A 270 3.09 4.61 -21.11
N ASP A 271 3.33 5.58 -21.98
CA ASP A 271 4.50 6.46 -21.90
C ASP A 271 4.37 7.46 -20.73
N ILE A 272 5.49 7.85 -20.17
CA ILE A 272 5.54 8.89 -19.14
C ILE A 272 5.70 10.25 -19.81
N PRO A 273 4.77 11.21 -19.62
CA PRO A 273 4.88 12.55 -20.16
C PRO A 273 6.12 13.27 -19.60
N MET A 274 6.99 13.76 -20.45
CA MET A 274 8.19 14.49 -20.01
C MET A 274 7.85 15.83 -19.35
N ASP A 275 6.71 16.43 -19.71
CA ASP A 275 6.21 17.65 -19.06
C ASP A 275 5.88 17.38 -17.59
N TRP A 276 5.29 16.21 -17.26
CA TRP A 276 5.07 15.79 -15.88
C TRP A 276 6.40 15.61 -15.13
N VAL A 277 7.40 14.99 -15.77
CA VAL A 277 8.74 14.83 -15.18
C VAL A 277 9.39 16.18 -14.88
N ALA A 278 9.28 17.14 -15.80
CA ALA A 278 9.79 18.50 -15.62
C ALA A 278 9.07 19.23 -14.47
N GLU A 279 7.75 19.10 -14.39
CA GLU A 279 6.95 19.72 -13.33
C GLU A 279 7.30 19.14 -11.94
N VAL A 280 7.38 17.81 -11.82
CA VAL A 280 7.81 17.14 -10.57
C VAL A 280 9.21 17.58 -10.19
N GLY A 281 10.15 17.66 -11.15
CA GLY A 281 11.51 18.13 -10.91
C GLY A 281 11.54 19.58 -10.41
N ALA A 282 10.72 20.46 -10.98
CA ALA A 282 10.63 21.86 -10.58
C ALA A 282 10.05 22.01 -9.15
N GLN A 283 8.99 21.27 -8.84
CA GLN A 283 8.39 21.28 -7.49
C GLN A 283 9.34 20.69 -6.44
N LEU A 284 10.07 19.61 -6.79
CA LEU A 284 11.09 19.04 -5.92
C LEU A 284 12.24 20.04 -5.66
N ALA A 285 12.70 20.74 -6.70
CA ALA A 285 13.74 21.77 -6.61
C ALA A 285 13.29 22.98 -5.79
N HIS A 286 12.02 23.36 -5.86
CA HIS A 286 11.44 24.39 -5.00
C HIS A 286 11.50 23.97 -3.51
N ARG A 287 11.06 22.76 -3.19
CA ARG A 287 11.07 22.24 -1.82
C ARG A 287 12.46 21.93 -1.30
N MET A 288 13.37 21.53 -2.17
CA MET A 288 14.76 21.19 -1.86
C MET A 288 15.70 21.97 -2.80
N PRO A 289 16.02 23.25 -2.50
CA PRO A 289 16.83 24.11 -3.40
C PRO A 289 18.20 23.50 -3.78
N ARG A 290 18.80 22.74 -2.90
CA ARG A 290 20.03 21.99 -3.21
C ARG A 290 19.84 21.03 -4.38
N PHE A 291 18.62 20.56 -4.61
CA PHE A 291 18.30 19.69 -5.73
C PHE A 291 18.25 20.45 -7.08
N ALA A 292 17.92 21.76 -7.04
CA ALA A 292 17.95 22.61 -8.24
C ALA A 292 19.36 22.74 -8.81
N GLU A 293 20.39 22.67 -7.98
CA GLU A 293 21.79 22.85 -8.40
C GLU A 293 22.41 21.54 -8.94
N HIS A 294 21.99 20.39 -8.40
CA HIS A 294 22.69 19.12 -8.60
C HIS A 294 21.78 17.96 -9.04
N GLY A 295 20.46 18.18 -9.01
CA GLY A 295 19.49 17.14 -9.37
C GLY A 295 19.49 16.83 -10.87
N ARG A 296 19.46 15.55 -11.22
CA ARG A 296 19.27 15.11 -12.61
C ARG A 296 18.25 13.99 -12.69
N PHE A 297 17.42 14.03 -13.71
CA PHE A 297 16.48 12.95 -13.99
C PHE A 297 17.22 11.64 -14.29
N VAL A 298 16.75 10.54 -13.72
CA VAL A 298 17.29 9.21 -13.95
C VAL A 298 16.30 8.36 -14.75
N ARG A 299 15.08 8.21 -14.23
CA ARG A 299 14.03 7.40 -14.85
C ARG A 299 12.66 7.75 -14.28
N ALA A 300 11.63 7.37 -15.03
CA ALA A 300 10.26 7.40 -14.53
C ALA A 300 9.52 6.13 -14.95
N TRP A 301 8.51 5.78 -14.19
CA TRP A 301 7.62 4.66 -14.46
C TRP A 301 6.23 4.96 -13.91
N ALA A 302 5.28 4.13 -14.29
CA ALA A 302 3.95 4.20 -13.70
C ALA A 302 3.64 2.94 -12.89
N GLY A 303 2.92 3.11 -11.80
CA GLY A 303 2.32 2.06 -11.01
C GLY A 303 0.80 2.08 -11.15
N LEU A 304 0.17 0.92 -11.02
CA LEU A 304 -1.27 0.80 -11.03
C LEU A 304 -1.82 0.65 -9.60
N TYR A 305 -2.88 1.41 -9.29
CA TYR A 305 -3.65 1.26 -8.06
C TYR A 305 -5.01 0.63 -8.38
N ASP A 306 -5.50 -0.18 -7.48
CA ASP A 306 -6.87 -0.67 -7.43
C ASP A 306 -7.71 0.30 -6.59
N THR A 307 -8.38 1.24 -7.26
CA THR A 307 -9.01 2.39 -6.60
C THR A 307 -10.50 2.14 -6.36
N THR A 308 -10.94 2.36 -5.11
CA THR A 308 -12.35 2.35 -4.71
C THR A 308 -12.90 3.77 -4.63
N PRO A 309 -14.24 3.96 -4.63
CA PRO A 309 -14.86 5.29 -4.56
C PRO A 309 -14.49 6.11 -3.32
N ASP A 310 -14.15 5.45 -2.21
CA ASP A 310 -13.75 6.11 -0.95
C ASP A 310 -12.25 5.99 -0.64
N TRP A 311 -11.47 5.47 -1.59
CA TRP A 311 -10.02 5.25 -1.47
C TRP A 311 -9.60 4.33 -0.31
N ASN A 312 -10.52 3.50 0.18
CA ASN A 312 -10.25 2.56 1.26
C ASN A 312 -10.51 1.12 0.81
N PRO A 313 -9.78 0.14 1.33
CA PRO A 313 -9.89 -1.23 0.87
C PRO A 313 -11.25 -1.86 1.18
N VAL A 314 -11.61 -2.85 0.38
CA VAL A 314 -12.68 -3.81 0.66
C VAL A 314 -12.03 -5.09 1.13
N LEU A 315 -12.38 -5.53 2.35
CA LEU A 315 -11.80 -6.71 2.99
C LEU A 315 -12.91 -7.62 3.56
N GLY A 316 -12.72 -8.91 3.40
CA GLY A 316 -13.58 -9.91 4.07
C GLY A 316 -14.52 -10.65 3.12
N PRO A 317 -15.60 -11.24 3.65
CA PRO A 317 -16.55 -12.02 2.85
C PRO A 317 -17.25 -11.19 1.78
N LEU A 318 -17.29 -11.72 0.55
CA LEU A 318 -18.10 -11.11 -0.50
C LEU A 318 -19.57 -11.53 -0.31
N PRO A 319 -20.52 -10.56 -0.19
CA PRO A 319 -21.92 -10.87 -0.01
C PRO A 319 -22.49 -11.77 -1.10
N GLY A 320 -23.41 -12.67 -0.73
CA GLY A 320 -24.07 -13.58 -1.66
C GLY A 320 -23.28 -14.85 -2.01
N ILE A 321 -21.97 -14.93 -1.67
CA ILE A 321 -21.15 -16.11 -2.00
C ILE A 321 -20.41 -16.62 -0.76
N LYS A 322 -20.90 -17.71 -0.18
CA LYS A 322 -20.25 -18.35 0.95
C LYS A 322 -18.86 -18.91 0.56
N GLY A 323 -17.85 -18.64 1.36
CA GLY A 323 -16.50 -19.15 1.15
C GLY A 323 -15.64 -18.30 0.20
N LEU A 324 -16.14 -17.18 -0.33
CA LEU A 324 -15.34 -16.19 -1.05
C LEU A 324 -15.00 -15.01 -0.14
N LEU A 325 -13.72 -14.81 0.13
CA LEU A 325 -13.18 -13.60 0.76
C LEU A 325 -12.44 -12.78 -0.29
N VAL A 326 -12.48 -11.47 -0.14
CA VAL A 326 -11.83 -10.54 -1.05
C VAL A 326 -10.94 -9.56 -0.31
N ALA A 327 -9.91 -9.09 -0.99
CA ALA A 327 -9.08 -7.96 -0.59
C ALA A 327 -8.68 -7.18 -1.84
N PHE A 328 -9.31 -6.02 -2.02
CA PHE A 328 -9.06 -5.13 -3.15
C PHE A 328 -9.32 -3.67 -2.78
N GLY A 329 -9.01 -2.76 -3.70
CA GLY A 329 -9.31 -1.34 -3.54
C GLY A 329 -8.39 -0.64 -2.55
N PHE A 330 -7.13 -1.07 -2.47
CA PHE A 330 -6.17 -0.47 -1.54
C PHE A 330 -5.72 0.94 -1.92
N SER A 331 -6.02 1.40 -3.13
CA SER A 331 -5.80 2.77 -3.57
C SER A 331 -4.37 3.29 -3.25
N GLY A 332 -3.35 2.44 -3.51
CA GLY A 332 -1.95 2.74 -3.21
C GLY A 332 -1.46 2.41 -1.79
N HIS A 333 -2.31 1.89 -0.91
CA HIS A 333 -1.95 1.58 0.49
C HIS A 333 -1.57 0.13 0.76
N GLY A 334 -1.80 -0.77 -0.18
CA GLY A 334 -1.81 -2.22 0.05
C GLY A 334 -0.53 -2.79 0.62
N PHE A 335 0.64 -2.29 0.20
CA PHE A 335 1.92 -2.81 0.66
C PHE A 335 2.09 -2.67 2.18
N LYS A 336 1.97 -1.44 2.70
CA LYS A 336 2.19 -1.16 4.12
C LYS A 336 1.18 -1.82 5.06
N LEU A 337 0.01 -2.19 4.57
CA LEU A 337 -1.04 -2.87 5.34
C LEU A 337 -0.95 -4.40 5.22
N SER A 338 -0.17 -4.92 4.27
CA SER A 338 -0.22 -6.32 3.85
C SER A 338 0.06 -7.36 4.94
N PRO A 339 0.97 -7.17 5.92
CA PRO A 339 1.18 -8.16 6.97
C PRO A 339 -0.06 -8.36 7.84
N MET A 340 -0.66 -7.26 8.30
CA MET A 340 -1.82 -7.33 9.19
C MET A 340 -3.10 -7.73 8.44
N VAL A 341 -3.34 -7.18 7.25
CA VAL A 341 -4.50 -7.59 6.42
C VAL A 341 -4.39 -9.07 6.04
N GLY A 342 -3.20 -9.56 5.71
CA GLY A 342 -2.98 -10.98 5.45
C GLY A 342 -3.37 -11.87 6.65
N ARG A 343 -3.06 -11.42 7.87
CA ARG A 343 -3.45 -12.10 9.10
C ARG A 343 -4.96 -12.07 9.33
N MET A 344 -5.59 -10.91 9.17
CA MET A 344 -7.05 -10.76 9.28
C MET A 344 -7.80 -11.66 8.30
N LEU A 345 -7.36 -11.71 7.04
CA LEU A 345 -7.96 -12.57 6.02
C LEU A 345 -7.75 -14.06 6.32
N ALA A 346 -6.58 -14.44 6.80
CA ALA A 346 -6.29 -15.81 7.19
C ALA A 346 -7.19 -16.27 8.35
N GLN A 347 -7.36 -15.43 9.38
CA GLN A 347 -8.26 -15.69 10.49
C GLN A 347 -9.71 -15.85 10.00
N ALA A 348 -10.20 -14.92 9.18
CA ALA A 348 -11.54 -14.99 8.63
C ALA A 348 -11.76 -16.23 7.75
N ALA A 349 -10.77 -16.62 6.94
CA ALA A 349 -10.83 -17.81 6.09
C ALA A 349 -10.92 -19.12 6.91
N LEU A 350 -10.38 -19.14 8.12
CA LEU A 350 -10.45 -20.24 9.06
C LEU A 350 -11.67 -20.18 10.00
N GLY A 351 -12.51 -19.16 9.85
CA GLY A 351 -13.67 -18.95 10.73
C GLY A 351 -13.29 -18.46 12.13
N LEU A 352 -12.08 -17.95 12.30
CA LEU A 352 -11.62 -17.32 13.53
C LEU A 352 -12.06 -15.84 13.55
N VAL A 353 -12.12 -15.27 14.74
CA VAL A 353 -12.33 -13.82 14.91
C VAL A 353 -11.04 -13.09 14.52
N PRO A 354 -11.06 -12.16 13.54
CA PRO A 354 -9.89 -11.37 13.22
C PRO A 354 -9.46 -10.45 14.36
N ASP A 355 -8.16 -10.27 14.55
CA ASP A 355 -7.59 -9.41 15.60
C ASP A 355 -8.04 -7.95 15.49
N LEU A 356 -8.32 -7.51 14.27
CA LEU A 356 -8.94 -6.20 13.99
C LEU A 356 -10.22 -6.41 13.17
N PRO A 357 -11.25 -5.57 13.37
CA PRO A 357 -12.55 -5.76 12.72
C PRO A 357 -12.47 -5.57 11.21
N LEU A 358 -13.10 -6.50 10.46
CA LEU A 358 -13.30 -6.39 9.01
C LEU A 358 -14.52 -5.55 8.63
N ASP A 359 -15.47 -5.36 9.55
CA ASP A 359 -16.74 -4.68 9.29
C ASP A 359 -16.59 -3.28 8.66
N PRO A 360 -15.66 -2.42 9.09
CA PRO A 360 -15.46 -1.13 8.43
C PRO A 360 -15.14 -1.24 6.94
N TYR A 361 -14.55 -2.35 6.51
CA TYR A 361 -14.08 -2.60 5.15
C TYR A 361 -15.03 -3.45 4.31
N ARG A 362 -16.24 -3.74 4.81
CA ARG A 362 -17.23 -4.56 4.11
C ARG A 362 -17.59 -4.00 2.74
N ALA A 363 -17.81 -4.89 1.76
CA ALA A 363 -18.17 -4.47 0.39
C ALA A 363 -19.51 -3.71 0.33
N THR A 364 -20.44 -4.04 1.21
CA THR A 364 -21.78 -3.44 1.26
C THR A 364 -21.81 -1.97 1.67
N ARG A 365 -20.73 -1.43 2.25
CA ARG A 365 -20.70 -0.05 2.74
C ARG A 365 -21.04 1.00 1.67
N PHE A 366 -20.75 0.70 0.40
CA PHE A 366 -21.09 1.62 -0.72
C PHE A 366 -22.58 1.64 -1.00
N ALA A 367 -23.23 0.47 -1.05
CA ALA A 367 -24.68 0.37 -1.23
C ALA A 367 -25.46 0.90 -0.01
N GLU A 368 -24.88 0.81 1.17
CA GLU A 368 -25.43 1.35 2.42
C GLU A 368 -25.23 2.88 2.56
N GLY A 369 -24.50 3.51 1.65
CA GLY A 369 -24.17 4.94 1.75
C GLY A 369 -23.25 5.29 2.93
N ALA A 370 -22.45 4.32 3.40
CA ALA A 370 -21.55 4.43 4.53
C ALA A 370 -20.05 4.34 4.13
N PRO A 371 -19.57 5.15 3.15
CA PRO A 371 -18.17 5.15 2.76
C PRO A 371 -17.29 5.60 3.93
N LEU A 372 -16.08 5.08 3.97
CA LEU A 372 -15.07 5.56 4.93
C LEU A 372 -14.61 6.96 4.51
N ARG A 373 -14.57 7.87 5.49
CA ARG A 373 -14.18 9.27 5.27
C ARG A 373 -13.08 9.67 6.23
N GLY A 374 -12.05 10.29 5.72
CA GLY A 374 -10.95 10.86 6.49
C GLY A 374 -11.00 12.39 6.54
N ALA A 375 -10.06 13.00 7.26
CA ALA A 375 -9.96 14.45 7.43
C ALA A 375 -9.65 15.21 6.12
N PHE A 376 -9.06 14.54 5.14
CA PHE A 376 -8.71 15.12 3.83
C PHE A 376 -9.75 14.83 2.73
N GLY A 377 -10.90 14.23 3.10
CA GLY A 377 -11.95 13.85 2.17
C GLY A 377 -11.69 12.50 1.48
N SER A 378 -12.55 12.17 0.51
CA SER A 378 -12.34 11.03 -0.39
C SER A 378 -11.38 11.42 -1.51
N GLY A 379 -10.46 10.54 -1.87
CA GLY A 379 -9.51 10.77 -2.98
C GLY A 379 -8.13 11.24 -2.56
N ALA A 380 -7.84 11.34 -1.27
CA ALA A 380 -6.50 11.58 -0.76
C ALA A 380 -5.94 10.32 -0.08
N VAL A 381 -4.71 9.94 -0.45
CA VAL A 381 -3.97 8.84 0.17
C VAL A 381 -3.39 9.31 1.52
N SER A 382 -4.25 9.61 2.47
CA SER A 382 -3.82 10.08 3.80
C SER A 382 -4.88 9.78 4.86
#